data_6d259fe458aec7c3cd09661e565ed879
#
_entry.id   6d259fe458aec7c3cd09661e565ed879
#
_cell.length_a   1.000
_cell.length_b   1.000
_cell.length_c   1.000
_cell.angle_alpha   90.00
_cell.angle_beta   90.00
_cell.angle_gamma   90.00
#
_symmetry.space_group_name_H-M   'P 1'
#
loop_
_entity.id
_entity.type
_entity.pdbx_description
1 polymer ?
#
loop_
_entity_poly.entity_id
_entity_poly.type
_entity_poly.pdbx_seq_one_letter_code
_entity_poly.pdbx_strand_id
1 'polypeptide(L)'
;MRWSIVIPVYNEADFLPQTLTSIIAQTIAVDLIIVDNGSTDGCIDNARKQLAEYPGKVTFLHEPRPGQVYALQTGIAAVATEFTAICDADTFYPPHYLAAATSLFDTKGADYVAACAYLRREGLFNGLMSMMHRLLAARILPHQNHTSGAAQTFRTSALQAAGGYDPALWPYVLKDHELMHRVLKQGRQIYHSNFWCTTSDRRADRRNVRWTLAERVIYHLTSRARQHDFFYRFLADRFDARGQRDTVLRDRNWGAA
;
A
#
# COMPACT_ATOMS: atom_id res chain seq x y z
N MET A 1 5.41 -15.24 14.41
CA MET A 1 4.24 -15.00 13.54
C MET A 1 4.69 -14.96 12.09
N ARG A 2 3.79 -15.24 11.11
CA ARG A 2 4.17 -15.21 9.68
C ARG A 2 4.02 -13.81 9.05
N TRP A 3 3.28 -12.89 9.67
CA TRP A 3 2.91 -11.60 9.11
C TRP A 3 3.34 -10.43 9.96
N SER A 4 3.83 -9.38 9.30
CA SER A 4 3.88 -8.01 9.83
C SER A 4 2.98 -7.11 8.99
N ILE A 5 2.25 -6.23 9.66
CA ILE A 5 1.54 -5.11 9.03
C ILE A 5 2.34 -3.84 9.31
N VAL A 6 2.63 -3.07 8.27
CA VAL A 6 3.26 -1.74 8.35
C VAL A 6 2.21 -0.69 8.04
N ILE A 7 1.99 0.23 8.99
CA ILE A 7 0.99 1.32 8.88
C ILE A 7 1.72 2.66 9.04
N PRO A 8 1.92 3.41 7.96
CA PRO A 8 2.39 4.79 8.05
C PRO A 8 1.24 5.69 8.50
N VAL A 9 1.46 6.54 9.51
CA VAL A 9 0.45 7.40 10.11
C VAL A 9 0.91 8.85 10.08
N TYR A 10 0.01 9.76 9.64
CA TYR A 10 0.19 11.19 9.73
C TYR A 10 -1.17 11.90 9.87
N ASN A 11 -1.50 12.35 11.09
CA ASN A 11 -2.75 13.05 11.40
C ASN A 11 -4.00 12.26 10.93
N GLU A 12 -4.23 11.09 11.53
CA GLU A 12 -5.29 10.16 11.16
C GLU A 12 -6.25 9.87 12.34
N ALA A 13 -6.49 10.85 13.22
CA ALA A 13 -7.31 10.67 14.42
C ALA A 13 -8.74 10.16 14.11
N ASP A 14 -9.31 10.58 12.97
CA ASP A 14 -10.67 10.21 12.57
C ASP A 14 -10.78 8.79 11.96
N PHE A 15 -9.70 8.27 11.36
CA PHE A 15 -9.75 7.04 10.57
C PHE A 15 -8.98 5.88 11.18
N LEU A 16 -7.83 6.15 11.81
CA LEU A 16 -6.95 5.14 12.37
C LEU A 16 -7.66 4.22 13.37
N PRO A 17 -8.56 4.68 14.27
CA PRO A 17 -9.26 3.80 15.19
C PRO A 17 -10.09 2.71 14.50
N GLN A 18 -10.78 3.04 13.41
CA GLN A 18 -11.58 2.08 12.65
C GLN A 18 -10.67 1.09 11.88
N THR A 19 -9.58 1.57 11.31
CA THR A 19 -8.60 0.72 10.65
C THR A 19 -7.99 -0.27 11.64
N LEU A 20 -7.57 0.18 12.83
CA LEU A 20 -7.03 -0.70 13.88
C LEU A 20 -8.06 -1.73 14.33
N THR A 21 -9.33 -1.35 14.50
CA THR A 21 -10.42 -2.30 14.82
C THR A 21 -10.50 -3.41 13.77
N SER A 22 -10.40 -3.07 12.49
CA SER A 22 -10.44 -4.05 11.40
C SER A 22 -9.19 -4.96 11.38
N ILE A 23 -8.05 -4.44 11.81
CA ILE A 23 -6.80 -5.20 11.89
C ILE A 23 -6.82 -6.12 13.12
N ILE A 24 -7.31 -5.66 14.28
CA ILE A 24 -7.50 -6.48 15.48
C ILE A 24 -8.42 -7.67 15.20
N ALA A 25 -9.42 -7.49 14.34
CA ALA A 25 -10.36 -8.51 13.94
C ALA A 25 -9.80 -9.56 12.95
N GLN A 26 -8.53 -9.49 12.57
CA GLN A 26 -7.95 -10.49 11.66
C GLN A 26 -7.95 -11.89 12.29
N THR A 27 -8.30 -12.90 11.49
CA THR A 27 -8.42 -14.30 11.94
C THR A 27 -7.07 -14.99 12.16
N ILE A 28 -5.96 -14.34 11.81
CA ILE A 28 -4.61 -14.84 12.07
C ILE A 28 -3.80 -13.81 12.86
N ALA A 29 -2.88 -14.31 13.66
CA ALA A 29 -2.01 -13.46 14.46
C ALA A 29 -0.98 -12.72 13.60
N VAL A 30 -0.73 -11.46 13.94
CA VAL A 30 0.14 -10.55 13.16
C VAL A 30 0.91 -9.62 14.08
N ASP A 31 2.14 -9.25 13.68
CA ASP A 31 2.91 -8.19 14.31
C ASP A 31 2.54 -6.84 13.68
N LEU A 32 2.29 -5.82 14.50
CA LEU A 32 1.94 -4.48 14.05
C LEU A 32 3.13 -3.55 14.16
N ILE A 33 3.42 -2.82 13.09
CA ILE A 33 4.45 -1.77 13.03
C ILE A 33 3.76 -0.48 12.61
N ILE A 34 3.53 0.41 13.58
CA ILE A 34 2.90 1.71 13.38
C ILE A 34 4.01 2.74 13.29
N VAL A 35 4.09 3.47 12.19
CA VAL A 35 5.13 4.47 11.96
C VAL A 35 4.51 5.84 11.96
N ASP A 36 4.71 6.58 13.07
CA ASP A 36 4.33 7.97 13.17
C ASP A 36 5.24 8.85 12.32
N ASN A 37 4.68 9.57 11.39
CA ASN A 37 5.42 10.51 10.54
C ASN A 37 5.20 11.97 10.97
N GLY A 38 5.24 12.23 12.28
CA GLY A 38 5.11 13.55 12.86
C GLY A 38 3.66 14.00 13.04
N SER A 39 2.79 13.14 13.56
CA SER A 39 1.39 13.45 13.87
C SER A 39 1.29 14.41 15.06
N THR A 40 0.31 15.31 15.03
CA THR A 40 0.02 16.31 16.06
C THR A 40 -1.41 16.28 16.59
N ASP A 41 -2.24 15.38 16.07
CA ASP A 41 -3.68 15.27 16.34
C ASP A 41 -4.04 14.27 17.46
N GLY A 42 -3.03 13.67 18.12
CA GLY A 42 -3.22 12.71 19.20
C GLY A 42 -3.56 11.28 18.72
N CYS A 43 -3.57 11.01 17.41
CA CYS A 43 -3.92 9.69 16.87
C CYS A 43 -2.99 8.58 17.40
N ILE A 44 -1.71 8.85 17.62
CA ILE A 44 -0.74 7.86 18.11
C ILE A 44 -1.03 7.45 19.56
N ASP A 45 -1.35 8.41 20.43
CA ASP A 45 -1.69 8.12 21.82
C ASP A 45 -2.99 7.31 21.92
N ASN A 46 -3.96 7.63 21.06
CA ASN A 46 -5.19 6.84 20.96
C ASN A 46 -4.92 5.42 20.44
N ALA A 47 -4.05 5.26 19.44
CA ALA A 47 -3.65 3.95 18.94
C ALA A 47 -2.93 3.11 20.00
N ARG A 48 -2.05 3.72 20.83
CA ARG A 48 -1.40 3.04 21.95
C ARG A 48 -2.42 2.51 22.96
N LYS A 49 -3.43 3.32 23.30
CA LYS A 49 -4.51 2.90 24.23
C LYS A 49 -5.33 1.77 23.63
N GLN A 50 -5.72 1.87 22.35
CA GLN A 50 -6.53 0.87 21.67
C GLN A 50 -5.81 -0.49 21.55
N LEU A 51 -4.48 -0.46 21.40
CA LEU A 51 -3.66 -1.66 21.23
C LEU A 51 -3.00 -2.16 22.52
N ALA A 52 -3.34 -1.59 23.68
CA ALA A 52 -2.73 -1.96 24.96
C ALA A 52 -2.87 -3.46 25.31
N GLU A 53 -4.00 -4.06 24.92
CA GLU A 53 -4.30 -5.49 25.17
C GLU A 53 -4.23 -6.34 23.89
N TYR A 54 -3.62 -5.80 22.83
CA TYR A 54 -3.46 -6.56 21.59
C TYR A 54 -2.51 -7.77 21.83
N PRO A 55 -2.92 -9.01 21.48
CA PRO A 55 -2.14 -10.21 21.84
C PRO A 55 -0.87 -10.40 21.03
N GLY A 56 -0.68 -9.67 19.93
CA GLY A 56 0.50 -9.71 19.10
C GLY A 56 1.54 -8.67 19.49
N LYS A 57 2.69 -8.69 18.82
CA LYS A 57 3.70 -7.65 19.01
C LYS A 57 3.24 -6.35 18.35
N VAL A 58 3.32 -5.24 19.08
CA VAL A 58 3.10 -3.89 18.57
C VAL A 58 4.37 -3.08 18.70
N THR A 59 4.82 -2.51 17.60
CA THR A 59 5.99 -1.65 17.54
C THR A 59 5.57 -0.27 17.05
N PHE A 60 5.82 0.76 17.84
CA PHE A 60 5.63 2.16 17.43
C PHE A 60 6.97 2.75 17.08
N LEU A 61 7.11 3.22 15.85
CA LEU A 61 8.29 3.90 15.35
C LEU A 61 7.97 5.37 15.07
N HIS A 62 8.96 6.23 15.14
CA HIS A 62 8.86 7.63 14.75
C HIS A 62 9.81 7.91 13.58
N GLU A 63 9.26 8.46 12.49
CA GLU A 63 10.04 8.90 11.33
C GLU A 63 9.92 10.43 11.19
N PRO A 64 10.98 11.20 11.54
CA PRO A 64 10.91 12.65 11.54
C PRO A 64 10.93 13.27 10.13
N ARG A 65 11.47 12.56 9.13
CA ARG A 65 11.49 13.07 7.75
C ARG A 65 10.08 13.03 7.16
N PRO A 66 9.55 14.16 6.67
CA PRO A 66 8.18 14.23 6.16
C PRO A 66 8.03 13.44 4.87
N GLY A 67 7.00 12.59 4.80
CA GLY A 67 6.64 11.80 3.61
C GLY A 67 6.33 10.34 3.93
N GLN A 68 5.30 9.81 3.30
CA GLN A 68 4.86 8.44 3.52
C GLN A 68 5.94 7.42 3.07
N VAL A 69 6.75 7.77 2.06
CA VAL A 69 7.85 6.92 1.58
C VAL A 69 8.88 6.67 2.69
N TYR A 70 9.24 7.71 3.45
CA TYR A 70 10.17 7.61 4.59
C TYR A 70 9.59 6.74 5.70
N ALA A 71 8.32 6.96 6.05
CA ALA A 71 7.64 6.14 7.07
C ALA A 71 7.56 4.67 6.65
N LEU A 72 7.25 4.38 5.39
CA LEU A 72 7.24 3.01 4.86
C LEU A 72 8.63 2.39 4.85
N GLN A 73 9.68 3.13 4.47
CA GLN A 73 11.07 2.67 4.54
C GLN A 73 11.44 2.26 5.97
N THR A 74 11.16 3.14 6.94
CA THR A 74 11.44 2.88 8.37
C THR A 74 10.66 1.67 8.90
N GLY A 75 9.38 1.55 8.54
CA GLY A 75 8.55 0.42 8.97
C GLY A 75 8.99 -0.91 8.36
N ILE A 76 9.31 -0.94 7.06
CA ILE A 76 9.76 -2.17 6.38
C ILE A 76 11.11 -2.64 6.91
N ALA A 77 12.01 -1.72 7.28
CA ALA A 77 13.29 -2.07 7.89
C ALA A 77 13.15 -2.82 9.24
N ALA A 78 12.03 -2.63 9.94
CA ALA A 78 11.73 -3.31 11.20
C ALA A 78 11.00 -4.65 11.04
N VAL A 79 10.64 -5.04 9.80
CA VAL A 79 9.95 -6.32 9.54
C VAL A 79 10.91 -7.48 9.63
N ALA A 80 10.54 -8.50 10.43
CA ALA A 80 11.30 -9.74 10.61
C ALA A 80 10.49 -11.00 10.24
N THR A 81 9.26 -10.86 9.77
CA THR A 81 8.35 -11.96 9.46
C THR A 81 8.44 -12.39 8.00
N GLU A 82 7.86 -13.55 7.68
CA GLU A 82 7.85 -14.14 6.34
C GLU A 82 7.12 -13.27 5.31
N PHE A 83 6.01 -12.65 5.74
CA PHE A 83 5.17 -11.82 4.89
C PHE A 83 5.00 -10.42 5.46
N THR A 84 4.88 -9.45 4.56
CA THR A 84 4.64 -8.04 4.88
C THR A 84 3.36 -7.57 4.20
N ALA A 85 2.45 -6.96 4.97
CA ALA A 85 1.32 -6.21 4.45
C ALA A 85 1.56 -4.71 4.64
N ILE A 86 1.33 -3.93 3.60
CA ILE A 86 1.27 -2.47 3.70
C ILE A 86 -0.19 -2.09 3.87
N CYS A 87 -0.50 -1.38 4.94
CA CYS A 87 -1.85 -0.95 5.25
C CYS A 87 -1.90 0.57 5.43
N ASP A 88 -2.86 1.24 4.79
CA ASP A 88 -3.10 2.66 5.03
C ASP A 88 -3.97 2.84 6.29
N ALA A 89 -3.81 3.98 6.97
CA ALA A 89 -4.49 4.30 8.22
C ALA A 89 -5.99 4.64 8.06
N ASP A 90 -6.51 4.68 6.83
CA ASP A 90 -7.88 5.02 6.47
C ASP A 90 -8.59 3.92 5.66
N THR A 91 -8.18 2.67 5.85
CA THR A 91 -8.65 1.54 5.06
C THR A 91 -9.24 0.45 5.97
N PHE A 92 -10.38 -0.10 5.56
CA PHE A 92 -10.99 -1.27 6.19
C PHE A 92 -10.45 -2.56 5.56
N TYR A 93 -10.00 -3.48 6.40
CA TYR A 93 -9.50 -4.80 6.05
C TYR A 93 -10.44 -5.87 6.61
N PRO A 94 -11.13 -6.67 5.77
CA PRO A 94 -12.03 -7.70 6.29
C PRO A 94 -11.29 -8.72 7.15
N PRO A 95 -11.96 -9.39 8.12
CA PRO A 95 -11.30 -10.30 9.06
C PRO A 95 -10.47 -11.42 8.41
N HIS A 96 -10.83 -11.84 7.21
CA HIS A 96 -10.14 -12.87 6.45
C HIS A 96 -9.02 -12.33 5.53
N TYR A 97 -8.69 -11.03 5.57
CA TYR A 97 -7.78 -10.39 4.61
C TYR A 97 -6.41 -11.08 4.57
N LEU A 98 -5.74 -11.20 5.71
CA LEU A 98 -4.42 -11.84 5.75
C LEU A 98 -4.50 -13.37 5.59
N ALA A 99 -5.57 -14.01 6.04
CA ALA A 99 -5.78 -15.43 5.80
C ALA A 99 -5.95 -15.73 4.30
N ALA A 100 -6.66 -14.87 3.56
CA ALA A 100 -6.78 -14.98 2.11
C ALA A 100 -5.42 -14.80 1.41
N ALA A 101 -4.63 -13.79 1.82
CA ALA A 101 -3.28 -13.60 1.28
C ALA A 101 -2.36 -14.79 1.56
N THR A 102 -2.41 -15.35 2.79
CA THR A 102 -1.67 -16.55 3.18
C THR A 102 -2.00 -17.72 2.26
N SER A 103 -3.30 -18.00 2.08
CA SER A 103 -3.77 -19.07 1.19
C SER A 103 -3.26 -18.90 -0.25
N LEU A 104 -3.22 -17.66 -0.74
CA LEU A 104 -2.69 -17.36 -2.07
C LEU A 104 -1.19 -17.69 -2.18
N PHE A 105 -0.38 -17.27 -1.21
CA PHE A 105 1.05 -17.56 -1.21
C PHE A 105 1.35 -19.06 -1.05
N ASP A 106 0.61 -19.74 -0.19
CA ASP A 106 0.80 -21.17 0.08
C ASP A 106 0.37 -22.03 -1.14
N THR A 107 -0.73 -21.68 -1.82
CA THR A 107 -1.25 -22.46 -2.95
C THR A 107 -0.54 -22.19 -4.27
N LYS A 108 -0.03 -20.97 -4.47
CA LYS A 108 0.59 -20.56 -5.75
C LYS A 108 2.10 -20.76 -5.79
N GLY A 109 2.72 -20.94 -4.62
CA GLY A 109 4.15 -21.23 -4.50
C GLY A 109 5.05 -20.01 -4.52
N ALA A 110 6.38 -20.27 -4.54
CA ALA A 110 7.42 -19.26 -4.34
C ALA A 110 7.53 -18.20 -5.44
N ASP A 111 7.10 -18.53 -6.67
CA ASP A 111 7.13 -17.61 -7.80
C ASP A 111 6.20 -16.40 -7.62
N TYR A 112 5.20 -16.51 -6.74
CA TYR A 112 4.32 -15.41 -6.42
C TYR A 112 4.86 -14.65 -5.21
N VAL A 113 5.43 -13.48 -5.48
CA VAL A 113 6.11 -12.62 -4.50
C VAL A 113 5.24 -11.51 -3.95
N ALA A 114 4.13 -11.21 -4.61
CA ALA A 114 3.13 -10.23 -4.18
C ALA A 114 1.71 -10.77 -4.35
N ALA A 115 0.85 -10.55 -3.36
CA ALA A 115 -0.59 -10.70 -3.47
C ALA A 115 -1.24 -9.32 -3.29
N CYS A 116 -2.07 -8.93 -4.26
CA CYS A 116 -2.67 -7.60 -4.30
C CYS A 116 -4.19 -7.72 -4.16
N ALA A 117 -4.75 -7.03 -3.18
CA ALA A 117 -6.18 -6.93 -3.01
C ALA A 117 -6.79 -5.97 -4.04
N TYR A 118 -8.02 -6.20 -4.45
CA TYR A 118 -8.76 -5.18 -5.18
C TYR A 118 -9.47 -4.24 -4.19
N LEU A 119 -9.62 -2.99 -4.58
CA LEU A 119 -10.38 -2.01 -3.81
C LEU A 119 -11.87 -2.23 -4.11
N ARG A 120 -12.58 -2.78 -3.13
CA ARG A 120 -14.02 -3.03 -3.24
C ARG A 120 -14.77 -1.71 -3.02
N ARG A 121 -15.68 -1.41 -3.95
CA ARG A 121 -16.61 -0.29 -3.81
C ARG A 121 -17.87 -0.72 -3.07
N GLU A 122 -18.51 0.22 -2.41
CA GLU A 122 -19.79 -0.02 -1.73
C GLU A 122 -20.90 -0.45 -2.67
N GLY A 123 -21.84 -1.24 -2.13
CA GLY A 123 -22.94 -1.82 -2.86
C GLY A 123 -22.57 -3.09 -3.64
N LEU A 124 -23.51 -4.01 -3.79
CA LEU A 124 -23.29 -5.31 -4.42
C LEU A 124 -22.84 -5.18 -5.87
N PHE A 125 -23.53 -4.35 -6.66
CA PHE A 125 -23.21 -4.17 -8.08
C PHE A 125 -21.84 -3.50 -8.27
N ASN A 126 -21.58 -2.40 -7.58
CA ASN A 126 -20.30 -1.68 -7.66
C ASN A 126 -19.14 -2.54 -7.17
N GLY A 127 -19.35 -3.32 -6.09
CA GLY A 127 -18.37 -4.27 -5.57
C GLY A 127 -18.04 -5.36 -6.60
N LEU A 128 -19.05 -5.95 -7.26
CA LEU A 128 -18.85 -6.94 -8.32
C LEU A 128 -18.10 -6.34 -9.52
N MET A 129 -18.50 -5.16 -9.97
CA MET A 129 -17.85 -4.47 -11.10
C MET A 129 -16.40 -4.11 -10.79
N SER A 130 -16.08 -3.64 -9.57
CA SER A 130 -14.71 -3.33 -9.17
C SER A 130 -13.83 -4.60 -9.15
N MET A 131 -14.37 -5.71 -8.67
CA MET A 131 -13.71 -7.02 -8.68
C MET A 131 -13.44 -7.48 -10.12
N MET A 132 -14.47 -7.54 -10.96
CA MET A 132 -14.36 -8.01 -12.35
C MET A 132 -13.35 -7.16 -13.14
N HIS A 133 -13.46 -5.83 -13.03
CA HIS A 133 -12.52 -4.92 -13.70
C HIS A 133 -11.08 -5.19 -13.27
N ARG A 134 -10.82 -5.36 -11.96
CA ARG A 134 -9.46 -5.60 -11.44
C ARG A 134 -8.92 -6.95 -11.87
N LEU A 135 -9.70 -8.02 -11.77
CA LEU A 135 -9.27 -9.36 -12.15
C LEU A 135 -8.99 -9.47 -13.66
N LEU A 136 -9.85 -8.86 -14.48
CA LEU A 136 -9.64 -8.82 -15.94
C LEU A 136 -8.40 -8.00 -16.30
N ALA A 137 -8.25 -6.81 -15.72
CA ALA A 137 -7.07 -5.96 -15.94
C ALA A 137 -5.77 -6.65 -15.49
N ALA A 138 -5.78 -7.39 -14.38
CA ALA A 138 -4.62 -8.16 -13.92
C ALA A 138 -4.24 -9.29 -14.89
N ARG A 139 -5.22 -9.87 -15.59
CA ARG A 139 -4.99 -10.91 -16.59
C ARG A 139 -4.40 -10.34 -17.89
N ILE A 140 -4.87 -9.16 -18.31
CA ILE A 140 -4.45 -8.52 -19.57
C ILE A 140 -3.13 -7.77 -19.40
N LEU A 141 -2.94 -7.08 -18.26
CA LEU A 141 -1.82 -6.20 -17.94
C LEU A 141 -1.11 -6.62 -16.65
N PRO A 142 -0.52 -7.84 -16.59
CA PRO A 142 0.00 -8.41 -15.35
C PRO A 142 1.18 -7.61 -14.74
N HIS A 143 1.83 -6.76 -15.51
CA HIS A 143 2.98 -5.96 -15.07
C HIS A 143 2.66 -4.46 -14.89
N GLN A 144 1.46 -4.01 -15.29
CA GLN A 144 1.05 -2.60 -15.20
C GLN A 144 -0.24 -2.42 -14.39
N ASN A 145 -0.91 -3.50 -14.00
CA ASN A 145 -2.11 -3.42 -13.20
C ASN A 145 -1.75 -3.57 -11.73
N HIS A 146 -1.57 -2.44 -11.05
CA HIS A 146 -1.29 -2.41 -9.62
C HIS A 146 -2.42 -1.70 -8.86
N THR A 147 -2.69 -2.18 -7.65
CA THR A 147 -3.54 -1.47 -6.70
C THR A 147 -2.71 -0.47 -5.90
N SER A 148 -3.38 0.40 -5.15
CA SER A 148 -2.76 1.28 -4.15
C SER A 148 -1.93 0.48 -3.14
N GLY A 149 -0.91 1.10 -2.56
CA GLY A 149 -0.04 0.50 -1.56
C GLY A 149 -0.80 -0.14 -0.40
N ALA A 150 -1.93 0.47 0.03
CA ALA A 150 -2.85 -0.08 1.04
C ALA A 150 -3.37 -1.49 0.76
N ALA A 151 -3.30 -1.95 -0.46
CA ALA A 151 -3.83 -3.24 -0.91
C ALA A 151 -2.73 -4.21 -1.35
N GLN A 152 -1.48 -3.97 -0.96
CA GLN A 152 -0.32 -4.77 -1.37
C GLN A 152 0.24 -5.58 -0.21
N THR A 153 0.42 -6.88 -0.45
CA THR A 153 1.12 -7.78 0.45
C THR A 153 2.25 -8.49 -0.28
N PHE A 154 3.31 -8.82 0.44
CA PHE A 154 4.56 -9.30 -0.15
C PHE A 154 5.14 -10.49 0.61
N ARG A 155 5.89 -11.33 -0.09
CA ARG A 155 6.96 -12.07 0.57
C ARG A 155 8.03 -11.06 0.99
N THR A 156 8.34 -11.03 2.28
CA THR A 156 9.29 -10.05 2.86
C THR A 156 10.64 -10.10 2.16
N SER A 157 11.14 -11.28 1.85
CA SER A 157 12.41 -11.46 1.14
C SER A 157 12.42 -10.79 -0.24
N ALA A 158 11.32 -10.88 -0.99
CA ALA A 158 11.22 -10.25 -2.30
C ALA A 158 11.09 -8.71 -2.20
N LEU A 159 10.36 -8.23 -1.19
CA LEU A 159 10.25 -6.79 -0.89
C LEU A 159 11.62 -6.20 -0.52
N GLN A 160 12.38 -6.90 0.32
CA GLN A 160 13.73 -6.50 0.73
C GLN A 160 14.73 -6.59 -0.42
N ALA A 161 14.69 -7.65 -1.22
CA ALA A 161 15.55 -7.80 -2.41
C ALA A 161 15.28 -6.71 -3.47
N ALA A 162 14.03 -6.21 -3.52
CA ALA A 162 13.66 -5.05 -4.35
C ALA A 162 14.10 -3.71 -3.74
N GLY A 163 14.65 -3.67 -2.51
CA GLY A 163 15.07 -2.46 -1.81
C GLY A 163 13.94 -1.71 -1.10
N GLY A 164 12.72 -2.30 -0.99
CA GLY A 164 11.58 -1.66 -0.33
C GLY A 164 11.19 -0.31 -0.93
N TYR A 165 10.55 0.55 -0.16
CA TYR A 165 10.35 1.96 -0.54
C TYR A 165 11.66 2.73 -0.33
N ASP A 166 12.13 3.39 -1.37
CA ASP A 166 13.38 4.16 -1.32
C ASP A 166 13.15 5.59 -1.85
N PRO A 167 13.18 6.61 -0.98
CA PRO A 167 12.98 7.99 -1.37
C PRO A 167 14.12 8.57 -2.24
N ALA A 168 15.31 7.94 -2.24
CA ALA A 168 16.39 8.32 -3.14
C ALA A 168 16.15 7.86 -4.57
N LEU A 169 15.46 6.72 -4.74
CA LEU A 169 15.06 6.22 -6.05
C LEU A 169 13.77 6.87 -6.56
N TRP A 170 12.76 7.01 -5.67
CA TRP A 170 11.44 7.50 -6.06
C TRP A 170 10.81 8.38 -4.98
N PRO A 171 11.09 9.68 -4.98
CA PRO A 171 10.52 10.64 -4.02
C PRO A 171 9.13 11.16 -4.40
N TYR A 172 8.50 10.60 -5.43
CA TYR A 172 7.28 11.10 -6.04
C TYR A 172 6.03 10.30 -5.62
N VAL A 173 4.86 10.80 -6.03
CA VAL A 173 3.60 10.04 -5.99
C VAL A 173 3.69 8.78 -6.89
N LEU A 174 2.72 7.87 -6.82
CA LEU A 174 2.74 6.55 -7.49
C LEU A 174 3.90 5.63 -7.05
N LYS A 175 4.38 5.81 -5.84
CA LYS A 175 5.45 5.00 -5.23
C LYS A 175 5.14 3.49 -5.20
N ASP A 176 3.87 3.14 -5.05
CA ASP A 176 3.36 1.78 -5.09
C ASP A 176 3.52 1.13 -6.48
N HIS A 177 3.34 1.88 -7.55
CA HIS A 177 3.56 1.39 -8.93
C HIS A 177 5.05 1.21 -9.21
N GLU A 178 5.88 2.14 -8.77
CA GLU A 178 7.34 2.05 -8.92
C GLU A 178 7.91 0.87 -8.11
N LEU A 179 7.48 0.72 -6.84
CA LEU A 179 7.89 -0.42 -6.02
C LEU A 179 7.51 -1.75 -6.69
N MET A 180 6.27 -1.87 -7.18
CA MET A 180 5.83 -3.08 -7.87
C MET A 180 6.65 -3.39 -9.11
N HIS A 181 7.11 -2.37 -9.87
CA HIS A 181 8.04 -2.59 -10.97
C HIS A 181 9.31 -3.30 -10.51
N ARG A 182 9.87 -2.94 -9.34
CA ARG A 182 11.08 -3.59 -8.78
C ARG A 182 10.78 -4.98 -8.21
N VAL A 183 9.70 -5.11 -7.44
CA VAL A 183 9.30 -6.38 -6.82
C VAL A 183 9.01 -7.45 -7.88
N LEU A 184 8.34 -7.09 -8.98
CA LEU A 184 8.01 -8.03 -10.04
C LEU A 184 9.21 -8.51 -10.87
N LYS A 185 10.41 -7.95 -10.65
CA LYS A 185 11.65 -8.56 -11.16
C LYS A 185 12.00 -9.83 -10.41
N GLN A 186 11.55 -9.98 -9.15
CA GLN A 186 11.76 -11.14 -8.29
C GLN A 186 10.73 -12.26 -8.53
N GLY A 187 9.58 -11.97 -9.16
CA GLY A 187 8.53 -12.96 -9.38
C GLY A 187 7.24 -12.38 -9.94
N ARG A 188 6.11 -12.92 -9.53
CA ARG A 188 4.78 -12.61 -10.05
C ARG A 188 3.88 -12.03 -8.95
N GLN A 189 2.86 -11.29 -9.37
CA GLN A 189 1.77 -10.88 -8.49
C GLN A 189 0.50 -11.70 -8.75
N ILE A 190 -0.38 -11.75 -7.75
CA ILE A 190 -1.68 -12.40 -7.86
C ILE A 190 -2.80 -11.52 -7.32
N TYR A 191 -3.95 -11.59 -7.97
CA TYR A 191 -5.24 -11.07 -7.53
C TYR A 191 -6.24 -12.22 -7.39
N HIS A 192 -7.16 -12.10 -6.43
CA HIS A 192 -8.21 -13.09 -6.24
C HIS A 192 -9.51 -12.42 -5.77
N SER A 193 -10.65 -13.02 -6.13
CA SER A 193 -11.99 -12.50 -5.80
C SER A 193 -12.28 -12.41 -4.30
N ASN A 194 -11.63 -13.24 -3.49
CA ASN A 194 -11.77 -13.24 -2.03
C ASN A 194 -10.71 -12.37 -1.32
N PHE A 195 -9.88 -11.62 -2.06
CA PHE A 195 -8.82 -10.78 -1.48
C PHE A 195 -9.07 -9.31 -1.82
N TRP A 196 -9.62 -8.57 -0.87
CA TRP A 196 -10.07 -7.19 -1.06
C TRP A 196 -9.94 -6.36 0.23
N CYS A 197 -9.93 -5.04 0.07
CA CYS A 197 -10.08 -4.06 1.13
C CYS A 197 -10.92 -2.88 0.62
N THR A 198 -11.34 -1.98 1.51
CA THR A 198 -12.11 -0.78 1.17
C THR A 198 -11.43 0.43 1.77
N THR A 199 -11.06 1.40 0.93
CA THR A 199 -10.49 2.68 1.38
C THR A 199 -11.58 3.69 1.67
N SER A 200 -11.31 4.64 2.57
CA SER A 200 -12.22 5.76 2.80
C SER A 200 -12.40 6.61 1.53
N ASP A 201 -13.59 7.22 1.39
CA ASP A 201 -13.89 8.11 0.25
C ASP A 201 -13.11 9.43 0.28
N ARG A 202 -12.46 9.74 1.42
CA ARG A 202 -11.60 10.93 1.59
C ARG A 202 -10.62 11.14 0.43
N ARG A 203 -10.10 10.06 -0.13
CA ARG A 203 -9.13 10.08 -1.24
C ARG A 203 -9.78 10.05 -2.63
N ALA A 204 -11.10 10.21 -2.74
CA ALA A 204 -11.78 10.30 -4.04
C ALA A 204 -11.31 11.52 -4.84
N ASP A 205 -10.94 12.61 -4.15
CA ASP A 205 -10.34 13.79 -4.78
C ASP A 205 -8.84 13.61 -5.04
N ARG A 206 -8.53 13.04 -6.20
CA ARG A 206 -7.15 12.88 -6.70
C ARG A 206 -6.68 14.02 -7.60
N ARG A 207 -7.34 15.20 -7.59
CA ARG A 207 -7.01 16.32 -8.50
C ARG A 207 -5.57 16.80 -8.43
N ASN A 208 -4.88 16.57 -7.32
CA ASN A 208 -3.47 16.97 -7.15
C ASN A 208 -2.47 15.84 -7.44
N VAL A 209 -2.91 14.59 -7.60
CA VAL A 209 -2.07 13.51 -8.14
C VAL A 209 -2.28 13.51 -9.65
N ARG A 210 -1.51 14.33 -10.35
CA ARG A 210 -1.66 14.52 -11.79
C ARG A 210 -0.90 13.45 -12.57
N TRP A 211 -1.53 12.33 -12.71
CA TRP A 211 -1.14 11.34 -13.71
C TRP A 211 -1.99 11.58 -14.96
N THR A 212 -1.38 12.18 -15.96
CA THR A 212 -2.08 12.56 -17.20
C THR A 212 -2.54 11.33 -18.00
N LEU A 213 -3.57 11.50 -18.84
CA LEU A 213 -4.04 10.41 -19.69
C LEU A 213 -2.92 9.88 -20.61
N ALA A 214 -2.10 10.78 -21.19
CA ALA A 214 -0.98 10.40 -22.03
C ALA A 214 0.05 9.54 -21.26
N GLU A 215 0.41 9.92 -20.04
CA GLU A 215 1.33 9.14 -19.20
C GLU A 215 0.77 7.76 -18.87
N ARG A 216 -0.56 7.65 -18.60
CA ARG A 216 -1.23 6.35 -18.37
C ARG A 216 -1.19 5.47 -19.62
N VAL A 217 -1.48 6.04 -20.77
CA VAL A 217 -1.44 5.30 -22.04
C VAL A 217 -0.01 4.81 -22.31
N ILE A 218 0.99 5.68 -22.17
CA ILE A 218 2.40 5.30 -22.34
C ILE A 218 2.79 4.21 -21.35
N TYR A 219 2.39 4.32 -20.07
CA TYR A 219 2.65 3.29 -19.06
C TYR A 219 2.10 1.93 -19.48
N HIS A 220 0.83 1.88 -19.90
CA HIS A 220 0.20 0.61 -20.30
C HIS A 220 0.78 0.03 -21.60
N LEU A 221 1.33 0.86 -22.48
CA LEU A 221 2.00 0.42 -23.71
C LEU A 221 3.49 0.11 -23.49
N THR A 222 4.06 0.50 -22.34
CA THR A 222 5.48 0.27 -22.05
C THR A 222 5.72 -1.20 -21.72
N SER A 223 6.60 -1.85 -22.49
CA SER A 223 7.02 -3.23 -22.21
C SER A 223 7.78 -3.33 -20.88
N ARG A 224 7.75 -4.50 -20.26
CA ARG A 224 8.45 -4.78 -18.99
C ARG A 224 9.93 -4.35 -19.04
N ALA A 225 10.61 -4.57 -20.15
CA ALA A 225 12.01 -4.22 -20.32
C ALA A 225 12.26 -2.68 -20.30
N ARG A 226 11.28 -1.89 -20.70
CA ARG A 226 11.37 -0.42 -20.76
C ARG A 226 10.75 0.29 -19.55
N GLN A 227 10.15 -0.43 -18.60
CA GLN A 227 9.53 0.21 -17.42
C GLN A 227 10.55 0.96 -16.56
N HIS A 228 11.82 0.53 -16.53
CA HIS A 228 12.88 1.28 -15.86
C HIS A 228 13.04 2.69 -16.44
N ASP A 229 13.16 2.81 -17.77
CA ASP A 229 13.28 4.12 -18.43
C ASP A 229 12.00 4.95 -18.30
N PHE A 230 10.83 4.28 -18.28
CA PHE A 230 9.56 4.95 -18.05
C PHE A 230 9.52 5.61 -16.65
N PHE A 231 9.88 4.91 -15.59
CA PHE A 231 9.85 5.48 -14.23
C PHE A 231 10.95 6.52 -14.05
N TYR A 232 12.23 6.15 -14.25
CA TYR A 232 13.37 6.92 -13.76
C TYR A 232 13.89 7.99 -14.74
N ARG A 233 13.37 8.02 -15.98
CA ARG A 233 13.66 9.08 -16.95
C ARG A 233 12.38 9.81 -17.34
N PHE A 234 11.45 9.12 -18.00
CA PHE A 234 10.27 9.77 -18.56
C PHE A 234 9.32 10.35 -17.51
N LEU A 235 8.95 9.58 -16.48
CA LEU A 235 7.97 9.99 -15.47
C LEU A 235 8.59 10.85 -14.37
N ALA A 236 9.82 10.53 -13.94
CA ALA A 236 10.54 11.30 -12.93
C ALA A 236 10.72 12.75 -13.34
N ASP A 237 11.21 13.02 -14.56
CA ASP A 237 11.40 14.39 -15.08
C ASP A 237 10.08 15.17 -15.11
N ARG A 238 8.98 14.51 -15.49
CA ARG A 238 7.64 15.13 -15.54
C ARG A 238 7.06 15.41 -14.17
N PHE A 239 7.29 14.51 -13.22
CA PHE A 239 6.84 14.67 -11.84
C PHE A 239 7.65 15.75 -11.12
N ASP A 240 8.95 15.80 -11.35
CA ASP A 240 9.79 16.87 -10.80
C ASP A 240 9.37 18.24 -11.32
N ALA A 241 9.20 18.39 -12.64
CA ALA A 241 8.73 19.62 -13.27
C ALA A 241 7.35 20.11 -12.77
N ARG A 242 6.51 19.20 -12.24
CA ARG A 242 5.18 19.52 -11.69
C ARG A 242 5.13 19.50 -10.17
N GLY A 243 6.26 19.31 -9.48
CA GLY A 243 6.32 19.22 -8.02
C GLY A 243 5.52 18.05 -7.43
N GLN A 244 5.37 16.92 -8.16
CA GLN A 244 4.56 15.77 -7.75
C GLN A 244 5.30 14.88 -6.74
N ARG A 245 5.88 15.48 -5.71
CA ARG A 245 6.57 14.75 -4.63
C ARG A 245 5.60 14.08 -3.67
N ASP A 246 6.03 13.05 -2.98
CA ASP A 246 5.23 12.31 -1.99
C ASP A 246 4.65 13.20 -0.89
N THR A 247 5.36 14.27 -0.53
CA THR A 247 4.96 15.25 0.49
C THR A 247 3.75 16.11 0.09
N VAL A 248 3.43 16.23 -1.20
CA VAL A 248 2.28 17.02 -1.69
C VAL A 248 0.94 16.57 -1.06
N LEU A 249 0.86 15.31 -0.64
CA LEU A 249 -0.34 14.77 0.00
C LEU A 249 -0.48 15.19 1.48
N ARG A 250 0.56 15.75 2.10
CA ARG A 250 0.54 16.22 3.50
C ARG A 250 -0.06 17.62 3.65
N ASP A 251 0.09 18.47 2.63
CA ASP A 251 -0.27 19.89 2.69
C ASP A 251 -1.78 20.14 2.56
N ARG A 252 -2.59 19.11 2.61
CA ARG A 252 -4.04 19.20 2.47
C ARG A 252 -4.74 19.25 3.83
N ASN A 253 -5.48 20.33 4.08
CA ASN A 253 -6.57 20.37 5.04
C ASN A 253 -7.74 19.52 4.52
N TRP A 254 -7.79 18.26 4.92
CA TRP A 254 -8.87 17.33 4.58
C TRP A 254 -10.19 17.63 5.32
N GLY A 255 -10.22 18.64 6.20
CA GLY A 255 -11.38 19.01 7.01
C GLY A 255 -12.20 20.18 6.50
N ALA A 256 -11.96 20.68 5.29
CA ALA A 256 -12.72 21.78 4.68
C ALA A 256 -13.44 21.28 3.43
N ALA A 257 -14.57 20.60 3.63
CA ALA A 257 -15.61 20.38 2.65
C ALA A 257 -16.97 20.46 3.35
#